data_e0bbe6e9f23d21f5426f25f964721653
#
_entry.id   e0bbe6e9f23d21f5426f25f964721653
#
_cell.length_a   1.000
_cell.length_b   1.000
_cell.length_c   1.000
_cell.angle_alpha   90.00
_cell.angle_beta   90.00
_cell.angle_gamma   90.00
#
_symmetry.space_group_name_H-M   'P 1'
#
loop_
_entity.id
_entity.type
_entity.pdbx_description
1 polymer ?
#
loop_
_entity_poly.entity_id
_entity_poly.type
_entity_poly.pdbx_seq_one_letter_code
_entity_poly.pdbx_strand_id
1 'polypeptide(L)'
;MDLKRCLAALGYEATWYSILGCAGLAAAFLLCYARKRRFGIPGDDVVNMTAYAILGSLAGAKLLALACAAPDLIQNWDRIVWNLKTIEILIGTGFVFYGGLIGCIIAIRIYCRTYGTDLTASLEMTAPAIPLFHIFGRIGCYT
;
A
#
# COMPACT_ATOMS: atom_id res chain seq x y z
N MET A 1 30.72 9.26 -6.47
CA MET A 1 29.76 10.03 -5.65
C MET A 1 28.68 9.05 -5.24
N ASP A 2 28.66 8.67 -3.98
CA ASP A 2 27.80 7.57 -3.52
C ASP A 2 26.34 8.02 -3.46
N LEU A 3 25.48 7.32 -4.16
CA LEU A 3 24.03 7.51 -4.15
C LEU A 3 23.48 7.58 -2.71
N LYS A 4 24.09 6.84 -1.78
CA LYS A 4 23.77 6.85 -0.37
C LYS A 4 24.00 8.20 0.29
N ARG A 5 25.06 8.93 -0.08
CA ARG A 5 25.36 10.27 0.45
C ARG A 5 24.39 11.32 -0.09
N CYS A 6 23.98 11.18 -1.35
CA CYS A 6 23.03 12.08 -1.98
C CYS A 6 21.62 11.92 -1.37
N LEU A 7 21.22 10.69 -1.08
CA LEU A 7 19.95 10.37 -0.43
C LEU A 7 19.92 10.78 1.05
N ALA A 8 21.05 10.62 1.76
CA ALA A 8 21.20 11.09 3.13
C ALA A 8 21.18 12.64 3.24
N ALA A 9 21.72 13.33 2.24
CA ALA A 9 21.70 14.80 2.17
C ALA A 9 20.29 15.36 1.94
N LEU A 10 19.38 14.55 1.36
CA LEU A 10 17.97 14.89 1.18
C LEU A 10 17.11 14.60 2.44
N GLY A 11 17.75 14.24 3.58
CA GLY A 11 17.04 13.89 4.80
C GLY A 11 16.20 12.60 4.68
N TYR A 12 16.36 11.90 3.59
CA TYR A 12 15.73 10.63 3.33
C TYR A 12 16.68 9.53 3.77
N GLU A 13 16.52 9.04 4.95
CA GLU A 13 16.93 7.67 5.20
C GLU A 13 16.04 6.80 4.34
N ALA A 14 16.34 6.74 3.04
CA ALA A 14 15.73 5.79 2.13
C ALA A 14 16.15 4.43 2.64
N THR A 15 15.42 3.99 3.59
CA THR A 15 15.51 2.67 4.14
C THR A 15 15.36 1.71 2.96
N TRP A 16 16.22 0.76 2.86
CA TRP A 16 16.12 -0.38 1.93
C TRP A 16 14.68 -0.92 1.86
N TYR A 17 13.91 -0.69 2.92
CA TYR A 17 12.48 -0.94 3.02
C TYR A 17 11.66 -0.25 1.92
N SER A 18 11.90 1.04 1.67
CA SER A 18 11.15 1.76 0.63
C SER A 18 11.50 1.27 -0.77
N ILE A 19 12.77 0.99 -1.02
CA ILE A 19 13.24 0.46 -2.31
C ILE A 19 12.66 -0.94 -2.56
N LEU A 20 12.71 -1.81 -1.55
CA LEU A 20 12.14 -3.15 -1.62
C LEU A 20 10.62 -3.12 -1.73
N GLY A 21 9.96 -2.17 -1.06
CA GLY A 21 8.53 -1.94 -1.19
C GLY A 21 8.12 -1.58 -2.62
N CYS A 22 8.84 -0.66 -3.25
CA CYS A 22 8.62 -0.30 -4.65
C CYS A 22 8.91 -1.45 -5.61
N ALA A 23 9.98 -2.21 -5.37
CA ALA A 23 10.32 -3.39 -6.16
C ALA A 23 9.23 -4.48 -6.02
N GLY A 24 8.74 -4.70 -4.81
CA GLY A 24 7.62 -5.63 -4.53
C GLY A 24 6.34 -5.23 -5.22
N LEU A 25 6.02 -3.94 -5.23
CA LEU A 25 4.86 -3.40 -5.93
C LEU A 25 4.99 -3.57 -7.45
N ALA A 26 6.16 -3.29 -8.00
CA ALA A 26 6.43 -3.50 -9.43
C ALA A 26 6.33 -4.98 -9.81
N ALA A 27 6.90 -5.88 -9.00
CA ALA A 27 6.80 -7.32 -9.20
C ALA A 27 5.35 -7.82 -9.14
N ALA A 28 4.57 -7.35 -8.18
CA ALA A 28 3.15 -7.66 -8.06
C ALA A 28 2.34 -7.18 -9.26
N PHE A 29 2.60 -5.97 -9.73
CA PHE A 29 1.98 -5.42 -10.94
C PHE A 29 2.31 -6.24 -12.19
N LEU A 30 3.59 -6.56 -12.39
CA LEU A 30 4.03 -7.38 -13.51
C LEU A 30 3.40 -8.77 -13.51
N LEU A 31 3.25 -9.36 -12.33
CA LEU A 31 2.59 -10.65 -12.18
C LEU A 31 1.11 -10.57 -12.58
N CYS A 32 0.39 -9.56 -12.11
CA CYS A 32 -1.00 -9.33 -12.51
C CYS A 32 -1.13 -9.08 -14.01
N TYR A 33 -0.25 -8.26 -14.56
CA TYR A 33 -0.23 -7.96 -15.99
C TYR A 33 0.05 -9.19 -16.86
N ALA A 34 0.98 -10.06 -16.44
CA ALA A 34 1.27 -11.31 -17.13
C ALA A 34 0.08 -12.28 -17.10
N ARG A 35 -0.68 -12.27 -16.01
CA ARG A 35 -1.86 -13.14 -15.82
C ARG A 35 -3.13 -12.64 -16.49
N LYS A 36 -3.18 -11.39 -16.93
CA LYS A 36 -4.39 -10.78 -17.53
C LYS A 36 -5.02 -11.60 -18.65
N ARG A 37 -4.20 -12.23 -19.50
CA ARG A 37 -4.66 -13.05 -20.61
C ARG A 37 -5.43 -14.29 -20.16
N ARG A 38 -5.03 -14.85 -19.04
CA ARG A 38 -5.67 -16.07 -18.48
C ARG A 38 -7.08 -15.78 -17.98
N PHE A 39 -7.32 -14.57 -17.50
CA PHE A 39 -8.61 -14.15 -16.94
C PHE A 39 -9.44 -13.30 -17.91
N GLY A 40 -8.92 -13.03 -19.12
CA GLY A 40 -9.62 -12.24 -20.12
C GLY A 40 -9.83 -10.78 -19.75
N ILE A 41 -8.98 -10.23 -18.88
CA ILE A 41 -9.06 -8.84 -18.44
C ILE A 41 -8.20 -7.96 -19.35
N PRO A 42 -8.75 -6.85 -19.91
CA PRO A 42 -7.98 -5.89 -20.71
C PRO A 42 -6.81 -5.29 -19.92
N GLY A 43 -5.71 -4.97 -20.62
CA GLY A 43 -4.53 -4.38 -19.97
C GLY A 43 -4.79 -3.05 -19.29
N ASP A 44 -5.67 -2.23 -19.88
CA ASP A 44 -6.07 -0.93 -19.31
C ASP A 44 -6.81 -1.10 -17.97
N ASP A 45 -7.66 -2.12 -17.87
CA ASP A 45 -8.36 -2.45 -16.63
C ASP A 45 -7.39 -2.91 -15.54
N VAL A 46 -6.34 -3.67 -15.90
CA VAL A 46 -5.30 -4.08 -14.93
C VAL A 46 -4.57 -2.87 -14.37
N VAL A 47 -4.21 -1.91 -15.20
CA VAL A 47 -3.53 -0.68 -14.78
C VAL A 47 -4.42 0.15 -13.86
N ASN A 48 -5.66 0.39 -14.27
CA ASN A 48 -6.62 1.17 -13.48
C ASN A 48 -6.95 0.48 -12.15
N MET A 49 -7.20 -0.83 -12.18
CA MET A 49 -7.48 -1.62 -10.99
C MET A 49 -6.29 -1.60 -10.02
N THR A 50 -5.07 -1.67 -10.52
CA THR A 50 -3.86 -1.57 -9.70
C THR A 50 -3.75 -0.20 -9.05
N ALA A 51 -4.05 0.88 -9.76
CA ALA A 51 -4.09 2.24 -9.21
C ALA A 51 -5.12 2.35 -8.07
N TYR A 52 -6.34 1.85 -8.29
CA TYR A 52 -7.37 1.80 -7.25
C TYR A 52 -6.94 0.96 -6.04
N ALA A 53 -6.31 -0.19 -6.28
CA ALA A 53 -5.81 -1.07 -5.23
C ALA A 53 -4.72 -0.39 -4.38
N ILE A 54 -3.81 0.33 -5.00
CA ILE A 54 -2.76 1.09 -4.30
C ILE A 54 -3.37 2.18 -3.45
N LEU A 55 -4.26 3.00 -4.00
CA LEU A 55 -4.94 4.07 -3.27
C LEU A 55 -5.77 3.52 -2.11
N GLY A 56 -6.54 2.46 -2.36
CA GLY A 56 -7.33 1.80 -1.34
C GLY A 56 -6.48 1.16 -0.24
N SER A 57 -5.37 0.57 -0.60
CA SER A 57 -4.40 -0.01 0.35
C SER A 57 -3.79 1.06 1.25
N LEU A 58 -3.35 2.17 0.68
CA LEU A 58 -2.80 3.30 1.44
C LEU A 58 -3.85 3.91 2.39
N ALA A 59 -5.04 4.16 1.88
CA ALA A 59 -6.15 4.68 2.68
C ALA A 59 -6.54 3.71 3.80
N GLY A 60 -6.70 2.43 3.50
CA GLY A 60 -7.06 1.40 4.47
C GLY A 60 -6.01 1.23 5.56
N ALA A 61 -4.73 1.21 5.20
CA ALA A 61 -3.62 1.12 6.15
C ALA A 61 -3.59 2.31 7.11
N LYS A 62 -3.83 3.51 6.60
CA LYS A 62 -3.90 4.73 7.42
C LYS A 62 -5.15 4.78 8.30
N LEU A 63 -6.31 4.43 7.76
CA LEU A 63 -7.55 4.40 8.55
C LEU A 63 -7.46 3.41 9.71
N LEU A 64 -6.91 2.23 9.50
CA LEU A 64 -6.73 1.25 10.56
C LEU A 64 -5.68 1.70 11.58
N ALA A 65 -4.59 2.32 11.14
CA ALA A 65 -3.59 2.91 12.04
C ALA A 65 -4.21 3.99 12.92
N LEU A 66 -5.04 4.87 12.36
CA LEU A 66 -5.79 5.88 13.11
C LEU A 66 -6.79 5.25 14.08
N ALA A 67 -7.49 4.21 13.66
CA ALA A 67 -8.43 3.49 14.54
C ALA A 67 -7.71 2.83 15.72
N CYS A 68 -6.53 2.26 15.51
CA CYS A 68 -5.71 1.69 16.59
C CYS A 68 -5.14 2.76 17.52
N ALA A 69 -4.86 3.95 17.02
CA ALA A 69 -4.36 5.09 17.82
C ALA A 69 -5.49 5.91 18.46
N ALA A 70 -6.74 5.69 18.08
CA ALA A 70 -7.89 6.47 18.57
C ALA A 70 -8.02 6.53 20.10
N PRO A 71 -7.82 5.44 20.89
CA PRO A 71 -7.87 5.50 22.34
C PRO A 71 -6.86 6.46 22.95
N ASP A 72 -5.63 6.44 22.45
CA ASP A 72 -4.56 7.34 22.91
C ASP A 72 -4.80 8.78 22.50
N LEU A 73 -5.36 9.00 21.31
CA LEU A 73 -5.76 10.31 20.82
C LEU A 73 -6.87 10.93 21.64
N ILE A 74 -7.86 10.15 22.05
CA ILE A 74 -8.99 10.62 22.86
C ILE A 74 -8.53 10.96 24.28
N GLN A 75 -7.66 10.15 24.89
CA GLN A 75 -7.13 10.39 26.22
C GLN A 75 -6.21 11.61 26.32
N ASN A 76 -5.51 11.93 25.24
CA ASN A 76 -4.57 13.03 25.17
C ASN A 76 -5.06 14.21 24.30
N TRP A 77 -6.37 14.29 24.07
CA TRP A 77 -6.97 15.31 23.20
C TRP A 77 -6.52 16.74 23.55
N ASP A 78 -6.42 17.06 24.85
CA ASP A 78 -5.99 18.38 25.34
C ASP A 78 -4.49 18.65 25.14
N ARG A 79 -3.70 17.60 24.91
CA ARG A 79 -2.25 17.68 24.69
C ARG A 79 -1.86 17.60 23.22
N ILE A 80 -2.81 17.27 22.35
CA ILE A 80 -2.59 17.31 20.91
C ILE A 80 -2.55 18.78 20.49
N VAL A 81 -1.37 19.37 20.66
CA VAL A 81 -1.08 20.63 20.02
C VAL A 81 -1.05 20.32 18.54
N TRP A 82 -1.88 21.00 17.77
CA TRP A 82 -1.91 20.94 16.32
C TRP A 82 -0.59 21.50 15.75
N ASN A 83 0.50 20.85 16.10
CA ASN A 83 1.82 21.14 15.58
C ASN A 83 2.06 20.27 14.36
N LEU A 84 2.72 20.84 13.36
CA LEU A 84 3.21 20.14 12.18
C LEU A 84 3.93 18.83 12.54
N LYS A 85 4.61 18.77 13.69
CA LYS A 85 5.24 17.55 14.23
C LYS A 85 4.26 16.43 14.55
N THR A 86 3.08 16.75 15.07
CA THR A 86 2.06 15.73 15.37
C THR A 86 1.47 15.12 14.08
N ILE A 87 1.28 15.96 13.06
CA ILE A 87 0.84 15.52 11.73
C ILE A 87 1.93 14.65 11.06
N GLU A 88 3.20 15.06 11.20
CA GLU A 88 4.34 14.32 10.67
C GLU A 88 4.48 12.92 11.33
N ILE A 89 4.31 12.85 12.64
CA ILE A 89 4.26 11.58 13.39
C ILE A 89 3.06 10.75 12.97
N LEU A 90 1.89 11.35 12.80
CA LEU A 90 0.67 10.67 12.36
C LEU A 90 0.81 10.11 10.93
N ILE A 91 1.51 10.82 10.07
CA ILE A 91 1.80 10.38 8.69
C ILE A 91 2.92 9.32 8.69
N GLY A 92 3.91 9.45 9.57
CA GLY A 92 5.08 8.57 9.65
C GLY A 92 4.87 7.27 10.42
N THR A 93 3.95 7.23 11.39
CA THR A 93 3.72 6.04 12.19
C THR A 93 2.84 5.00 11.48
N GLY A 94 3.45 3.87 11.20
CA GLY A 94 2.86 2.57 11.01
C GLY A 94 1.77 2.44 9.92
N PHE A 95 2.17 1.84 8.82
CA PHE A 95 1.19 1.20 7.95
C PHE A 95 0.79 -0.15 8.54
N VAL A 96 -0.46 -0.33 8.89
CA VAL A 96 -0.96 -1.62 9.32
C VAL A 96 -1.28 -2.48 8.10
N PHE A 97 -0.55 -3.56 7.94
CA PHE A 97 -0.68 -4.47 6.78
C PHE A 97 -2.11 -4.95 6.54
N TYR A 98 -2.80 -5.32 7.61
CA TYR A 98 -4.19 -5.79 7.49
C TYR A 98 -5.15 -4.71 6.98
N GLY A 99 -4.96 -3.46 7.39
CA GLY A 99 -5.73 -2.33 6.89
C GLY A 99 -5.51 -2.12 5.40
N GLY A 100 -4.27 -2.23 4.95
CA GLY A 100 -3.91 -2.16 3.54
C GLY A 100 -4.54 -3.29 2.72
N LEU A 101 -4.54 -4.50 3.23
CA LEU A 101 -5.15 -5.66 2.58
C LEU A 101 -6.66 -5.49 2.42
N ILE A 102 -7.35 -5.10 3.49
CA ILE A 102 -8.80 -4.86 3.48
C ILE A 102 -9.13 -3.71 2.51
N GLY A 103 -8.37 -2.61 2.58
CA GLY A 103 -8.54 -1.46 1.68
C GLY A 103 -8.33 -1.82 0.22
N CYS A 104 -7.35 -2.67 -0.09
CA CYS A 104 -7.10 -3.19 -1.42
C CYS A 104 -8.30 -3.99 -1.96
N ILE A 105 -8.82 -4.92 -1.17
CA ILE A 105 -9.98 -5.75 -1.55
C ILE A 105 -11.22 -4.88 -1.78
N ILE A 106 -11.48 -3.93 -0.89
CA ILE A 106 -12.60 -2.99 -1.02
C ILE A 106 -12.45 -2.15 -2.29
N ALA A 107 -11.25 -1.63 -2.58
CA ALA A 107 -10.99 -0.83 -3.77
C ALA A 107 -11.20 -1.63 -5.06
N ILE A 108 -10.73 -2.87 -5.12
CA ILE A 108 -10.95 -3.77 -6.25
C ILE A 108 -12.45 -4.04 -6.44
N ARG A 109 -13.17 -4.27 -5.35
CA ARG A 109 -14.62 -4.47 -5.39
C ARG A 109 -15.36 -3.24 -5.93
N ILE A 110 -14.98 -2.06 -5.49
CA ILE A 110 -15.56 -0.80 -5.97
C ILE A 110 -15.27 -0.63 -7.47
N TYR A 111 -14.05 -0.89 -7.89
CA TYR A 111 -13.66 -0.83 -9.29
C TYR A 111 -14.49 -1.78 -10.16
N CYS A 112 -14.58 -3.05 -9.77
CA CYS A 112 -15.34 -4.06 -10.50
C CYS A 112 -16.82 -3.71 -10.59
N ARG A 113 -17.37 -3.14 -9.54
CA ARG A 113 -18.77 -2.70 -9.49
C ARG A 113 -19.05 -1.49 -10.40
N THR A 114 -18.08 -0.58 -10.47
CA THR A 114 -18.20 0.65 -11.27
C THR A 114 -18.03 0.39 -12.77
N TYR A 115 -17.08 -0.47 -13.12
CA TYR A 115 -16.72 -0.75 -14.51
C TYR A 115 -17.26 -2.07 -15.07
N GLY A 116 -17.99 -2.83 -14.25
CA GLY A 116 -18.62 -4.08 -14.69
C GLY A 116 -17.65 -5.24 -14.90
N THR A 117 -16.44 -5.16 -14.34
CA THR A 117 -15.45 -6.25 -14.40
C THR A 117 -15.82 -7.36 -13.43
N ASP A 118 -15.52 -8.62 -13.78
CA ASP A 118 -15.78 -9.75 -12.89
C ASP A 118 -14.89 -9.69 -11.65
N LEU A 119 -15.53 -9.57 -10.48
CA LEU A 119 -14.84 -9.50 -9.18
C LEU A 119 -14.05 -10.77 -8.90
N THR A 120 -14.61 -11.93 -9.17
CA THR A 120 -13.97 -13.23 -8.91
C THR A 120 -12.68 -13.36 -9.73
N ALA A 121 -12.74 -13.08 -11.03
CA ALA A 121 -11.58 -13.11 -11.90
C ALA A 121 -10.51 -12.11 -11.47
N SER A 122 -10.91 -10.91 -11.06
CA SER A 122 -10.00 -9.86 -10.58
C SER A 122 -9.29 -10.26 -9.29
N LEU A 123 -10.02 -10.83 -8.34
CA LEU A 123 -9.45 -11.31 -7.07
C LEU A 123 -8.51 -12.52 -7.28
N GLU A 124 -8.89 -13.46 -8.13
CA GLU A 124 -8.03 -14.60 -8.48
C GLU A 124 -6.75 -14.17 -9.20
N MET A 125 -6.84 -13.15 -10.03
CA MET A 125 -5.68 -12.58 -10.72
C MET A 125 -4.72 -11.90 -9.72
N THR A 126 -5.25 -11.20 -8.73
CA THR A 126 -4.45 -10.45 -7.74
C THR A 126 -4.02 -11.30 -6.54
N ALA A 127 -4.67 -12.40 -6.27
CA ALA A 127 -4.38 -13.25 -5.11
C ALA A 127 -2.90 -13.63 -4.95
N PRO A 128 -2.17 -14.09 -5.99
CA PRO A 128 -0.75 -14.41 -5.84
C PRO A 128 0.16 -13.18 -5.72
N ALA A 129 -0.31 -12.00 -6.08
CA ALA A 129 0.44 -10.75 -5.93
C ALA A 129 0.56 -10.32 -4.46
N ILE A 130 -0.42 -10.63 -3.64
CA ILE A 130 -0.46 -10.27 -2.21
C ILE A 130 0.71 -10.92 -1.43
N PRO A 131 0.88 -12.26 -1.44
CA PRO A 131 2.02 -12.88 -0.76
C PRO A 131 3.37 -12.47 -1.37
N LEU A 132 3.44 -12.24 -2.66
CA LEU A 132 4.65 -11.77 -3.33
C LEU A 132 5.06 -10.39 -2.77
N PHE A 133 4.15 -9.45 -2.70
CA PHE A 133 4.39 -8.13 -2.09
C PHE A 133 4.78 -8.24 -0.62
N HIS A 134 4.14 -9.16 0.12
CA HIS A 134 4.46 -9.41 1.53
C HIS A 134 5.88 -9.93 1.74
N ILE A 135 6.38 -10.80 0.86
CA ILE A 135 7.76 -11.30 0.89
C ILE A 135 8.74 -10.13 0.78
N PHE A 136 8.55 -9.23 -0.17
CA PHE A 136 9.41 -8.04 -0.33
C PHE A 136 9.34 -7.12 0.89
N GLY A 137 8.17 -6.94 1.46
CA GLY A 137 7.99 -6.18 2.70
C GLY A 137 8.74 -6.80 3.88
N ARG A 138 8.71 -8.13 4.02
CA ARG A 138 9.45 -8.85 5.06
C ARG A 138 10.95 -8.76 4.88
N ILE A 139 11.46 -8.88 3.66
CA ILE A 139 12.87 -8.68 3.36
C ILE A 139 13.28 -7.24 3.73
N GLY A 140 12.46 -6.26 3.41
CA GLY A 140 12.68 -4.86 3.80
C GLY A 140 12.75 -4.64 5.31
N CYS A 141 11.93 -5.35 6.08
CA CYS A 141 12.00 -5.30 7.54
C CYS A 141 13.25 -5.96 8.14
N TYR A 142 13.90 -6.85 7.40
CA TYR A 142 15.09 -7.58 7.84
C TYR A 142 16.40 -6.80 7.60
N THR A 143 16.35 -5.81 6.76
CA THR A 143 17.50 -4.97 6.41
C THR A 143 17.48 -3.66 7.17
#